data_c1cd8b425538dd034dfb21eb2f32d391
#
_entry.id   c1cd8b425538dd034dfb21eb2f32d391
#
_cell.length_a   1.000
_cell.length_b   1.000
_cell.length_c   1.000
_cell.angle_alpha   90.00
_cell.angle_beta   90.00
_cell.angle_gamma   90.00
#
_symmetry.space_group_name_H-M   'P 1'
#
loop_
_entity.id
_entity.type
_entity.pdbx_description
1 polymer ?
#
loop_
_entity_poly.entity_id
_entity_poly.type
_entity_poly.pdbx_seq_one_letter_code
_entity_poly.pdbx_strand_id
1 'polypeptide(L)'
;MIPQRLELLLNDGTPVIARPLTPADRDYVAEGYRLLSPEARYQRFWVRDGEVIGDAMLDRLLTEQLPEHAIWTIFDPEREGFPALGAASFWRSKTDPRDAEISATVMDADQGRGVGTVLLAVLWLIAYRCGIETFTSYTMPENTAAMRWMRDTGAAGEWDGYNLVFRWDLENLAAIPETAAGADLAERLAELAPAFL
;
A
#
# COMPACT_ATOMS: atom_id res chain seq x y z
N MET A 1 0.42 16.82 11.68
CA MET A 1 -0.03 15.61 12.45
C MET A 1 -0.47 14.56 11.44
N ILE A 2 -0.23 13.25 11.69
CA ILE A 2 -0.74 12.19 10.76
C ILE A 2 -2.20 11.91 11.11
N PRO A 3 -3.13 12.01 10.14
CA PRO A 3 -4.55 11.76 10.37
C PRO A 3 -4.78 10.31 10.78
N GLN A 4 -5.84 10.06 11.55
CA GLN A 4 -6.24 8.72 11.97
C GLN A 4 -7.36 8.13 11.09
N ARG A 5 -7.94 8.94 10.22
CA ARG A 5 -9.03 8.59 9.32
C ARG A 5 -9.10 9.61 8.20
N LEU A 6 -9.29 9.13 6.98
CA LEU A 6 -9.53 9.94 5.78
C LEU A 6 -10.80 9.43 5.09
N GLU A 7 -11.66 10.33 4.67
CA GLU A 7 -12.84 10.04 3.86
C GLU A 7 -12.55 10.48 2.43
N LEU A 8 -12.70 9.57 1.49
CA LEU A 8 -12.23 9.73 0.12
C LEU A 8 -13.25 9.14 -0.86
N LEU A 9 -13.10 9.49 -2.13
CA LEU A 9 -13.82 8.83 -3.22
C LEU A 9 -12.83 8.03 -4.06
N LEU A 10 -13.22 6.83 -4.46
CA LEU A 10 -12.51 6.08 -5.50
C LEU A 10 -12.78 6.68 -6.87
N ASN A 11 -12.08 6.19 -7.91
CA ASN A 11 -12.21 6.70 -9.28
C ASN A 11 -13.61 6.48 -9.89
N ASP A 12 -14.37 5.53 -9.35
CA ASP A 12 -15.76 5.26 -9.72
C ASP A 12 -16.79 6.04 -8.88
N GLY A 13 -16.32 6.95 -8.01
CA GLY A 13 -17.15 7.74 -7.12
C GLY A 13 -17.60 7.04 -5.84
N THR A 14 -17.16 5.81 -5.59
CA THR A 14 -17.49 5.08 -4.35
C THR A 14 -16.86 5.78 -3.15
N PRO A 15 -17.65 6.14 -2.12
CA PRO A 15 -17.12 6.69 -0.87
C PRO A 15 -16.37 5.59 -0.10
N VAL A 16 -15.18 5.90 0.37
CA VAL A 16 -14.34 4.97 1.14
C VAL A 16 -13.71 5.66 2.34
N ILE A 17 -13.31 4.86 3.30
CA ILE A 17 -12.56 5.30 4.47
C ILE A 17 -11.18 4.65 4.44
N ALA A 18 -10.14 5.47 4.51
CA ALA A 18 -8.78 5.03 4.75
C ALA A 18 -8.38 5.31 6.20
N ARG A 19 -7.81 4.32 6.88
CA ARG A 19 -7.33 4.45 8.26
C ARG A 19 -6.16 3.52 8.56
N PRO A 20 -5.35 3.82 9.58
CA PRO A 20 -4.36 2.85 10.06
C PRO A 20 -5.06 1.59 10.60
N LEU A 21 -4.38 0.45 10.46
CA LEU A 21 -4.70 -0.76 11.21
C LEU A 21 -4.03 -0.71 12.57
N THR A 22 -4.69 -1.30 13.55
CA THR A 22 -4.30 -1.32 14.96
C THR A 22 -4.35 -2.76 15.50
N PRO A 23 -3.79 -3.06 16.67
CA PRO A 23 -3.92 -4.38 17.30
C PRO A 23 -5.36 -4.85 17.49
N ALA A 24 -6.33 -3.93 17.59
CA ALA A 24 -7.76 -4.27 17.67
C ALA A 24 -8.32 -4.85 16.37
N ASP A 25 -7.62 -4.67 15.24
CA ASP A 25 -8.04 -5.16 13.93
C ASP A 25 -7.52 -6.57 13.61
N ARG A 26 -6.97 -7.29 14.59
CA ARG A 26 -6.34 -8.60 14.40
C ARG A 26 -7.23 -9.59 13.64
N ASP A 27 -8.46 -9.77 14.09
CA ASP A 27 -9.40 -10.71 13.47
C ASP A 27 -9.81 -10.24 12.07
N TYR A 28 -9.94 -8.93 11.89
CA TYR A 28 -10.22 -8.31 10.61
C TYR A 28 -9.12 -8.55 9.57
N VAL A 29 -7.84 -8.41 9.97
CA VAL A 29 -6.69 -8.69 9.11
C VAL A 29 -6.58 -10.17 8.80
N ALA A 30 -6.82 -11.04 9.77
CA ALA A 30 -6.82 -12.50 9.58
C ALA A 30 -7.90 -12.93 8.58
N GLU A 31 -9.10 -12.37 8.68
CA GLU A 31 -10.18 -12.64 7.73
C GLU A 31 -9.86 -12.08 6.34
N GLY A 32 -9.34 -10.85 6.25
CA GLY A 32 -8.89 -10.28 4.98
C GLY A 32 -7.86 -11.16 4.27
N TYR A 33 -6.90 -11.72 5.03
CA TYR A 33 -5.93 -12.67 4.49
C TYR A 33 -6.60 -13.94 3.94
N ARG A 34 -7.57 -14.49 4.66
CA ARG A 34 -8.31 -15.70 4.25
C ARG A 34 -9.09 -15.49 2.95
N LEU A 35 -9.61 -14.29 2.73
CA LEU A 35 -10.37 -13.92 1.54
C LEU A 35 -9.50 -13.67 0.29
N LEU A 36 -8.19 -13.48 0.44
CA LEU A 36 -7.29 -13.35 -0.71
C LEU A 36 -7.24 -14.66 -1.51
N SER A 37 -7.12 -14.55 -2.83
CA SER A 37 -6.81 -15.71 -3.66
C SER A 37 -5.44 -16.31 -3.28
N PRO A 38 -5.20 -17.61 -3.53
CA PRO A 38 -3.89 -18.24 -3.30
C PRO A 38 -2.75 -17.47 -4.01
N GLU A 39 -3.02 -16.98 -5.21
CA GLU A 39 -2.06 -16.20 -5.98
C GLU A 39 -1.76 -14.86 -5.33
N ALA A 40 -2.78 -14.10 -4.92
CA ALA A 40 -2.61 -12.82 -4.22
C ALA A 40 -1.85 -12.99 -2.89
N ARG A 41 -2.12 -14.06 -2.15
CA ARG A 41 -1.35 -14.41 -0.93
C ARG A 41 0.11 -14.67 -1.26
N TYR A 42 0.38 -15.47 -2.28
CA TYR A 42 1.74 -15.77 -2.70
C TYR A 42 2.48 -14.53 -3.14
N GLN A 43 1.88 -13.70 -3.98
CA GLN A 43 2.48 -12.46 -4.48
C GLN A 43 2.79 -11.46 -3.36
N ARG A 44 1.97 -11.42 -2.31
CA ARG A 44 2.12 -10.47 -1.20
C ARG A 44 3.05 -10.96 -0.08
N PHE A 45 2.94 -12.25 0.28
CA PHE A 45 3.60 -12.81 1.46
C PHE A 45 4.69 -13.82 1.14
N TRP A 46 4.86 -14.17 -0.14
CA TRP A 46 5.84 -15.15 -0.63
C TRP A 46 5.65 -16.55 -0.04
N VAL A 47 4.43 -16.85 0.42
CA VAL A 47 4.03 -18.13 1.03
C VAL A 47 3.10 -18.85 0.07
N ARG A 48 3.49 -20.03 -0.40
CA ARG A 48 2.68 -20.83 -1.35
C ARG A 48 1.52 -21.54 -0.68
N ASP A 49 1.70 -21.97 0.57
CA ASP A 49 0.74 -22.79 1.30
C ASP A 49 0.34 -22.10 2.60
N GLY A 50 -0.95 -21.96 2.83
CA GLY A 50 -1.50 -21.43 4.07
C GLY A 50 -2.72 -20.55 3.85
N GLU A 51 -3.86 -21.00 4.37
CA GLU A 51 -5.10 -20.20 4.39
C GLU A 51 -5.15 -19.25 5.60
N VAL A 52 -4.17 -19.37 6.50
CA VAL A 52 -4.13 -18.64 7.77
C VAL A 52 -2.81 -17.90 7.89
N ILE A 53 -2.90 -16.59 8.15
CA ILE A 53 -1.73 -15.79 8.52
C ILE A 53 -1.28 -16.16 9.94
N GLY A 54 0.03 -16.41 10.12
CA GLY A 54 0.56 -16.77 11.43
C GLY A 54 0.53 -15.63 12.44
N ASP A 55 0.35 -15.96 13.73
CA ASP A 55 0.26 -14.98 14.82
C ASP A 55 1.47 -14.04 14.87
N ALA A 56 2.68 -14.54 14.68
CA ALA A 56 3.88 -13.73 14.68
C ALA A 56 3.89 -12.67 13.54
N MET A 57 3.31 -12.99 12.39
CA MET A 57 3.17 -12.03 11.29
C MET A 57 2.10 -10.98 11.61
N LEU A 58 0.96 -11.40 12.17
CA LEU A 58 -0.08 -10.47 12.62
C LEU A 58 0.44 -9.52 13.70
N ASP A 59 1.15 -10.04 14.70
CA ASP A 59 1.76 -9.21 15.73
C ASP A 59 2.72 -8.20 15.12
N ARG A 60 3.59 -8.64 14.23
CA ARG A 60 4.54 -7.75 13.56
C ARG A 60 3.84 -6.65 12.76
N LEU A 61 2.79 -7.00 11.99
CA LEU A 61 2.04 -6.04 11.17
C LEU A 61 1.30 -4.99 12.02
N LEU A 62 0.83 -5.35 13.22
CA LEU A 62 -0.10 -4.53 13.97
C LEU A 62 0.51 -3.81 15.17
N THR A 63 1.71 -4.20 15.63
CA THR A 63 2.32 -3.64 16.85
C THR A 63 3.43 -2.63 16.59
N GLU A 64 4.20 -2.78 15.51
CA GLU A 64 5.19 -1.78 15.15
C GLU A 64 4.52 -0.52 14.61
N GLN A 65 5.10 0.64 14.95
CA GLN A 65 4.51 1.95 14.68
C GLN A 65 5.51 2.91 14.06
N LEU A 66 5.02 4.09 13.71
CA LEU A 66 5.82 5.19 13.19
C LEU A 66 6.97 5.56 14.15
N PRO A 67 8.11 5.95 13.59
CA PRO A 67 8.39 6.16 12.17
C PRO A 67 8.86 4.91 11.40
N GLU A 68 8.95 3.74 12.06
CA GLU A 68 9.56 2.53 11.51
C GLU A 68 8.60 1.73 10.62
N HIS A 69 7.30 1.81 10.90
CA HIS A 69 6.27 1.07 10.19
C HIS A 69 4.97 1.84 10.15
N ALA A 70 4.26 1.73 9.04
CA ALA A 70 2.86 2.11 8.91
C ALA A 70 2.11 1.05 8.11
N ILE A 71 0.90 0.73 8.54
CA ILE A 71 -0.03 -0.10 7.79
C ILE A 71 -1.40 0.57 7.73
N TRP A 72 -1.94 0.73 6.53
CA TRP A 72 -3.22 1.36 6.27
C TRP A 72 -4.11 0.47 5.45
N THR A 73 -5.41 0.58 5.68
CA THR A 73 -6.46 -0.13 4.94
C THR A 73 -7.47 0.85 4.37
N ILE A 74 -8.11 0.43 3.30
CA ILE A 74 -9.29 1.11 2.73
C ILE A 74 -10.46 0.16 2.82
N PHE A 75 -11.61 0.66 3.25
CA PHE A 75 -12.85 -0.08 3.26
C PHE A 75 -14.03 0.78 2.80
N ASP A 76 -15.04 0.11 2.25
CA ASP A 76 -16.30 0.72 1.83
C ASP A 76 -17.29 0.65 3.00
N PRO A 77 -17.68 1.81 3.58
CA PRO A 77 -18.60 1.84 4.72
C PRO A 77 -20.04 1.40 4.38
N GLU A 78 -20.39 1.35 3.10
CA GLU A 78 -21.71 0.94 2.63
C GLU A 78 -21.80 -0.57 2.34
N ARG A 79 -20.68 -1.28 2.27
CA ARG A 79 -20.68 -2.75 2.15
C ARG A 79 -20.97 -3.42 3.48
N GLU A 80 -21.83 -4.42 3.43
CA GLU A 80 -22.12 -5.26 4.58
C GLU A 80 -20.83 -5.93 5.11
N GLY A 81 -20.61 -5.85 6.43
CA GLY A 81 -19.42 -6.39 7.08
C GLY A 81 -18.15 -5.54 6.94
N PHE A 82 -18.20 -4.38 6.28
CA PHE A 82 -17.06 -3.48 6.08
C PHE A 82 -15.79 -4.21 5.58
N PRO A 83 -15.85 -4.96 4.47
CA PRO A 83 -14.68 -5.68 4.01
C PRO A 83 -13.58 -4.72 3.59
N ALA A 84 -12.32 -5.07 3.85
CA ALA A 84 -11.19 -4.36 3.29
C ALA A 84 -11.21 -4.47 1.77
N LEU A 85 -11.07 -3.34 1.07
CA LEU A 85 -10.85 -3.31 -0.37
C LEU A 85 -9.36 -3.52 -0.70
N GLY A 86 -8.49 -3.20 0.26
CA GLY A 86 -7.06 -3.36 0.17
C GLY A 86 -6.35 -2.83 1.40
N ALA A 87 -5.08 -3.19 1.52
CA ALA A 87 -4.19 -2.69 2.56
C ALA A 87 -2.77 -2.52 1.98
N ALA A 88 -2.05 -1.55 2.52
CA ALA A 88 -0.64 -1.36 2.20
C ALA A 88 0.14 -1.02 3.47
N SER A 89 1.43 -1.36 3.45
CA SER A 89 2.34 -1.06 4.55
C SER A 89 3.71 -0.67 4.02
N PHE A 90 4.43 0.12 4.80
CA PHE A 90 5.87 0.25 4.62
C PHE A 90 6.63 -0.16 5.88
N TRP A 91 7.87 -0.58 5.68
CA TRP A 91 8.85 -0.88 6.70
C TRP A 91 10.12 -0.07 6.41
N ARG A 92 10.52 0.79 7.35
CA ARG A 92 11.77 1.53 7.21
C ARG A 92 12.95 0.58 7.14
N SER A 93 13.87 0.84 6.23
CA SER A 93 15.10 0.06 6.10
C SER A 93 16.01 0.24 7.34
N LYS A 94 16.59 -0.87 7.80
CA LYS A 94 17.56 -0.85 8.90
C LYS A 94 18.95 -0.39 8.46
N THR A 95 19.22 -0.43 7.15
CA THR A 95 20.52 -0.08 6.56
C THR A 95 20.56 1.34 6.02
N ASP A 96 19.44 1.85 5.53
CA ASP A 96 19.29 3.25 5.15
C ASP A 96 17.95 3.79 5.68
N PRO A 97 17.95 4.67 6.70
CA PRO A 97 16.72 5.19 7.29
C PRO A 97 15.93 6.12 6.37
N ARG A 98 16.46 6.48 5.21
CA ARG A 98 15.76 7.26 4.16
C ARG A 98 15.03 6.36 3.16
N ASP A 99 15.23 5.04 3.24
CA ASP A 99 14.53 4.05 2.40
C ASP A 99 13.52 3.27 3.23
N ALA A 100 12.42 2.87 2.60
CA ALA A 100 11.45 1.96 3.19
C ALA A 100 10.91 0.97 2.16
N GLU A 101 10.79 -0.28 2.56
CA GLU A 101 10.11 -1.30 1.76
C GLU A 101 8.61 -1.10 1.84
N ILE A 102 7.96 -0.86 0.69
CA ILE A 102 6.51 -0.76 0.57
C ILE A 102 5.93 -2.01 -0.08
N SER A 103 4.75 -2.40 0.40
CA SER A 103 3.97 -3.46 -0.23
C SER A 103 2.47 -3.20 -0.08
N ALA A 104 1.71 -3.57 -1.09
CA ALA A 104 0.27 -3.37 -1.15
C ALA A 104 -0.44 -4.64 -1.62
N THR A 105 -1.68 -4.79 -1.19
CA THR A 105 -2.62 -5.82 -1.64
C THR A 105 -3.96 -5.17 -1.87
N VAL A 106 -4.57 -5.43 -3.02
CA VAL A 106 -5.93 -5.02 -3.35
C VAL A 106 -6.74 -6.27 -3.63
N MET A 107 -7.93 -6.37 -3.04
CA MET A 107 -8.83 -7.50 -3.27
C MET A 107 -9.15 -7.61 -4.75
N ASP A 108 -9.19 -8.83 -5.28
CA ASP A 108 -9.34 -9.07 -6.73
C ASP A 108 -10.56 -8.36 -7.32
N ALA A 109 -11.68 -8.35 -6.59
CA ALA A 109 -12.92 -7.69 -7.00
C ALA A 109 -12.83 -6.14 -7.01
N ASP A 110 -11.82 -5.56 -6.36
CA ASP A 110 -11.66 -4.12 -6.17
C ASP A 110 -10.45 -3.54 -6.92
N GLN A 111 -9.78 -4.37 -7.71
CA GLN A 111 -8.69 -3.93 -8.59
C GLN A 111 -9.22 -3.00 -9.69
N GLY A 112 -8.36 -2.10 -10.17
CA GLY A 112 -8.70 -1.14 -11.23
C GLY A 112 -9.59 0.04 -10.79
N ARG A 113 -9.96 0.14 -9.50
CA ARG A 113 -10.81 1.20 -8.96
C ARG A 113 -10.04 2.35 -8.29
N GLY A 114 -8.71 2.33 -8.34
CA GLY A 114 -7.84 3.34 -7.71
C GLY A 114 -7.44 3.02 -6.26
N VAL A 115 -7.88 1.89 -5.68
CA VAL A 115 -7.57 1.50 -4.28
C VAL A 115 -6.06 1.49 -4.00
N GLY A 116 -5.26 0.86 -4.89
CA GLY A 116 -3.81 0.82 -4.75
C GLY A 116 -3.15 2.20 -4.82
N THR A 117 -3.67 3.08 -5.67
CA THR A 117 -3.15 4.44 -5.86
C THR A 117 -3.45 5.32 -4.65
N VAL A 118 -4.65 5.21 -4.07
CA VAL A 118 -5.00 5.90 -2.82
C VAL A 118 -4.11 5.43 -1.66
N LEU A 119 -3.90 4.11 -1.53
CA LEU A 119 -3.01 3.56 -0.50
C LEU A 119 -1.57 4.04 -0.67
N LEU A 120 -1.06 4.07 -1.91
CA LEU A 120 0.27 4.60 -2.21
C LEU A 120 0.37 6.09 -1.83
N ALA A 121 -0.61 6.92 -2.20
CA ALA A 121 -0.61 8.33 -1.88
C ALA A 121 -0.61 8.59 -0.36
N VAL A 122 -1.44 7.87 0.39
CA VAL A 122 -1.49 7.98 1.86
C VAL A 122 -0.14 7.61 2.48
N LEU A 123 0.42 6.45 2.10
CA LEU A 123 1.70 6.01 2.65
C LEU A 123 2.87 6.91 2.20
N TRP A 124 2.83 7.45 0.99
CA TRP A 124 3.81 8.44 0.49
C TRP A 124 3.89 9.65 1.42
N LEU A 125 2.74 10.26 1.73
CA LEU A 125 2.68 11.42 2.60
C LEU A 125 3.11 11.11 4.03
N ILE A 126 2.77 9.93 4.55
CA ILE A 126 3.23 9.47 5.87
C ILE A 126 4.75 9.28 5.87
N ALA A 127 5.29 8.56 4.90
CA ALA A 127 6.71 8.27 4.76
C ALA A 127 7.53 9.54 4.63
N TYR A 128 7.12 10.46 3.77
CA TYR A 128 7.74 11.77 3.60
C TYR A 128 7.80 12.55 4.93
N ARG A 129 6.71 12.56 5.70
CA ARG A 129 6.67 13.16 7.04
C ARG A 129 7.59 12.47 8.05
N CYS A 130 7.91 11.21 7.83
CA CYS A 130 8.86 10.44 8.64
C CYS A 130 10.32 10.59 8.16
N GLY A 131 10.59 11.39 7.11
CA GLY A 131 11.93 11.57 6.55
C GLY A 131 12.40 10.37 5.70
N ILE A 132 11.45 9.62 5.12
CA ILE A 132 11.72 8.60 4.11
C ILE A 132 11.70 9.30 2.76
N GLU A 133 12.75 9.09 1.95
CA GLU A 133 12.95 9.72 0.65
C GLU A 133 12.67 8.74 -0.50
N THR A 134 12.75 7.43 -0.22
CA THR A 134 12.57 6.38 -1.24
C THR A 134 11.65 5.27 -0.74
N PHE A 135 10.72 4.85 -1.60
CA PHE A 135 10.06 3.57 -1.45
C PHE A 135 10.69 2.53 -2.37
N THR A 136 10.96 1.36 -1.80
CA THR A 136 11.43 0.17 -2.53
C THR A 136 10.37 -0.93 -2.44
N SER A 137 10.02 -1.53 -3.57
CA SER A 137 9.10 -2.68 -3.63
C SER A 137 9.70 -3.81 -4.44
N TYR A 138 9.51 -5.03 -3.97
CA TYR A 138 9.95 -6.25 -4.66
C TYR A 138 8.74 -6.95 -5.27
N THR A 139 8.88 -7.43 -6.49
CA THR A 139 7.80 -8.17 -7.16
C THR A 139 8.33 -9.32 -7.99
N MET A 140 7.48 -10.31 -8.21
CA MET A 140 7.77 -11.45 -9.07
C MET A 140 7.57 -11.07 -10.54
N PRO A 141 8.36 -11.65 -11.46
CA PRO A 141 8.23 -11.38 -12.90
C PRO A 141 6.84 -11.70 -13.47
N GLU A 142 6.13 -12.65 -12.84
CA GLU A 142 4.78 -13.06 -13.25
C GLU A 142 3.71 -12.02 -12.90
N ASN A 143 3.95 -11.16 -11.90
CA ASN A 143 3.00 -10.12 -11.49
C ASN A 143 3.04 -8.89 -12.42
N THR A 144 2.70 -9.12 -13.68
CA THR A 144 2.76 -8.10 -14.73
C THR A 144 1.84 -6.91 -14.46
N ALA A 145 0.69 -7.14 -13.81
CA ALA A 145 -0.24 -6.10 -13.44
C ALA A 145 0.36 -5.12 -12.41
N ALA A 146 0.98 -5.65 -11.35
CA ALA A 146 1.65 -4.82 -10.35
C ALA A 146 2.84 -4.07 -10.97
N MET A 147 3.67 -4.74 -11.78
CA MET A 147 4.81 -4.11 -12.45
C MET A 147 4.38 -2.95 -13.35
N ARG A 148 3.27 -3.11 -14.08
CA ARG A 148 2.72 -2.05 -14.91
C ARG A 148 2.27 -0.88 -14.04
N TRP A 149 1.45 -1.13 -13.02
CA TRP A 149 0.96 -0.12 -12.11
C TRP A 149 2.11 0.64 -11.41
N MET A 150 3.16 -0.06 -10.97
CA MET A 150 4.34 0.57 -10.35
C MET A 150 5.03 1.55 -11.31
N ARG A 151 5.24 1.16 -12.58
CA ARG A 151 5.79 2.06 -13.60
C ARG A 151 4.85 3.22 -13.90
N ASP A 152 3.56 2.94 -14.04
CA ASP A 152 2.54 3.92 -14.35
C ASP A 152 2.34 4.94 -13.21
N THR A 153 2.79 4.63 -11.99
CA THR A 153 2.82 5.53 -10.83
C THR A 153 4.22 6.13 -10.55
N GLY A 154 5.18 5.93 -11.44
CA GLY A 154 6.48 6.61 -11.39
C GLY A 154 7.63 5.82 -10.78
N ALA A 155 7.45 4.54 -10.47
CA ALA A 155 8.56 3.73 -10.00
C ALA A 155 9.53 3.37 -11.14
N ALA A 156 10.81 3.55 -10.89
CA ALA A 156 11.89 3.00 -11.72
C ALA A 156 12.09 1.53 -11.36
N GLY A 157 12.01 0.66 -12.38
CA GLY A 157 12.18 -0.79 -12.20
C GLY A 157 13.54 -1.28 -12.66
N GLU A 158 14.20 -2.11 -11.87
CA GLU A 158 15.48 -2.76 -12.21
C GLU A 158 15.50 -4.22 -11.74
N TRP A 159 16.43 -5.00 -12.31
CA TRP A 159 16.70 -6.38 -11.89
C TRP A 159 17.95 -6.39 -11.00
N ASP A 160 17.84 -6.84 -9.75
CA ASP A 160 18.96 -6.89 -8.79
C ASP A 160 19.77 -8.19 -8.83
N GLY A 161 19.45 -9.09 -9.77
CA GLY A 161 20.03 -10.42 -9.90
C GLY A 161 19.16 -11.54 -9.33
N TYR A 162 18.16 -11.22 -8.52
CA TYR A 162 17.22 -12.16 -7.88
C TYR A 162 15.76 -11.74 -8.05
N ASN A 163 15.46 -10.45 -7.94
CA ASN A 163 14.11 -9.91 -7.95
C ASN A 163 14.01 -8.72 -8.91
N LEU A 164 12.78 -8.43 -9.32
CA LEU A 164 12.42 -7.14 -9.88
C LEU A 164 12.17 -6.15 -8.73
N VAL A 165 12.97 -5.10 -8.71
CA VAL A 165 12.94 -4.05 -7.69
C VAL A 165 12.41 -2.78 -8.31
N PHE A 166 11.42 -2.18 -7.68
CA PHE A 166 10.83 -0.91 -8.09
C PHE A 166 11.07 0.14 -7.03
N ARG A 167 11.49 1.35 -7.44
CA ARG A 167 11.74 2.46 -6.52
C ARG A 167 11.01 3.72 -6.94
N TRP A 168 10.32 4.34 -5.98
CA TRP A 168 9.77 5.68 -6.10
C TRP A 168 10.67 6.66 -5.35
N ASP A 169 11.00 7.77 -5.98
CA ASP A 169 11.61 8.95 -5.35
C ASP A 169 10.51 9.83 -4.78
N LEU A 170 10.37 9.86 -3.45
CA LEU A 170 9.29 10.56 -2.77
C LEU A 170 9.47 12.09 -2.77
N GLU A 171 10.65 12.57 -3.09
CA GLU A 171 10.94 14.00 -3.19
C GLU A 171 10.71 14.54 -4.60
N ASN A 172 10.68 13.67 -5.60
CA ASN A 172 10.60 14.04 -7.00
C ASN A 172 9.22 13.77 -7.61
N LEU A 173 8.23 14.59 -7.28
CA LEU A 173 6.88 14.48 -7.86
C LEU A 173 6.87 14.64 -9.40
N ALA A 174 7.89 15.29 -9.97
CA ALA A 174 8.00 15.42 -11.43
C ALA A 174 8.36 14.09 -12.13
N ALA A 175 8.81 13.08 -11.39
CA ALA A 175 9.01 11.73 -11.92
C ALA A 175 7.71 10.94 -12.13
N ILE A 176 6.58 11.39 -11.59
CA ILE A 176 5.27 10.77 -11.80
C ILE A 176 4.86 10.99 -13.25
N PRO A 177 4.65 9.91 -14.05
CA PRO A 177 4.39 10.04 -15.48
C PRO A 177 2.94 10.47 -15.76
N GLU A 178 2.71 11.02 -16.96
CA GLU A 178 1.37 11.39 -17.45
C GLU A 178 0.58 10.16 -17.92
N THR A 179 0.52 9.12 -17.10
CA THR A 179 -0.36 7.95 -17.27
C THR A 179 -1.64 8.16 -16.48
N ALA A 180 -2.67 7.34 -16.72
CA ALA A 180 -3.91 7.41 -15.94
C ALA A 180 -3.64 7.20 -14.43
N ALA A 181 -2.80 6.21 -14.07
CA ALA A 181 -2.46 5.94 -12.67
C ALA A 181 -1.52 7.01 -12.08
N GLY A 182 -0.62 7.57 -12.88
CA GLY A 182 0.25 8.66 -12.46
C GLY A 182 -0.52 9.95 -12.21
N ALA A 183 -1.46 10.30 -13.11
CA ALA A 183 -2.34 11.45 -12.93
C ALA A 183 -3.23 11.30 -11.69
N ASP A 184 -3.83 10.12 -11.47
CA ASP A 184 -4.58 9.79 -10.25
C ASP A 184 -3.70 9.94 -9.00
N LEU A 185 -2.48 9.41 -9.01
CA LEU A 185 -1.54 9.56 -7.89
C LEU A 185 -1.23 11.03 -7.59
N ALA A 186 -0.90 11.80 -8.60
CA ALA A 186 -0.59 13.23 -8.45
C ALA A 186 -1.78 14.02 -7.87
N GLU A 187 -3.00 13.73 -8.36
CA GLU A 187 -4.24 14.33 -7.84
C GLU A 187 -4.46 13.96 -6.37
N ARG A 188 -4.32 12.68 -6.01
CA ARG A 188 -4.46 12.21 -4.62
C ARG A 188 -3.43 12.83 -3.69
N LEU A 189 -2.18 12.94 -4.12
CA LEU A 189 -1.14 13.59 -3.33
C LEU A 189 -1.49 15.07 -3.08
N ALA A 190 -1.97 15.79 -4.09
CA ALA A 190 -2.37 17.19 -3.95
C ALA A 190 -3.61 17.36 -3.04
N GLU A 191 -4.61 16.49 -3.19
CA GLU A 191 -5.84 16.49 -2.38
C GLU A 191 -5.55 16.21 -0.91
N LEU A 192 -4.69 15.21 -0.63
CA LEU A 192 -4.42 14.72 0.72
C LEU A 192 -3.37 15.53 1.47
N ALA A 193 -2.41 16.17 0.78
CA ALA A 193 -1.31 16.88 1.42
C ALA A 193 -1.74 17.83 2.55
N PRO A 194 -2.84 18.63 2.43
CA PRO A 194 -3.29 19.52 3.50
C PRO A 194 -3.63 18.80 4.82
N ALA A 195 -4.10 17.55 4.76
CA ALA A 195 -4.44 16.77 5.95
C ALA A 195 -3.19 16.29 6.72
N PHE A 196 -2.02 16.34 6.09
CA PHE A 196 -0.74 15.91 6.67
C PHE A 196 0.15 17.09 7.10
N LEU A 197 -0.25 18.31 6.88
CA LEU A 197 0.45 19.52 7.35
C LEU A 197 0.19 19.74 8.84
#